data_d5dc9de67ad60edcb186f914e18b59f7
#
_entry.id   d5dc9de67ad60edcb186f914e18b59f7
#
_cell.length_a   1.000
_cell.length_b   1.000
_cell.length_c   1.000
_cell.angle_alpha   90.00
_cell.angle_beta   90.00
_cell.angle_gamma   90.00
#
_symmetry.space_group_name_H-M   'P 1'
#
loop_
_entity.id
_entity.type
_entity.pdbx_description
1 polymer ?
#
loop_
_entity_poly.entity_id
_entity_poly.type
_entity_poly.pdbx_seq_one_letter_code
_entity_poly.pdbx_strand_id
1 'polypeptide(L)'
;EREGDECGGGGKLKDNSNIQFGEGGAGTFSDGKLNTGIKDGRIRTVLHTFAEHGAGERILYDAKPHIGTDVLVNVVRSIREEIKKLGGEVLFEHRVTDIEIHNGTLCGVVVSAPDGEHCFDCERLILAVGHSARDTFTMLKERGIEMQPKPFAVGARIEHPQALIDIAQYGKFAGHKAPGAA
;
A
#
# COMPACT_ATOMS: atom_id res chain seq x y z
N GLU A 1 16.23 1.96 4.90
CA GLU A 1 17.25 2.84 4.29
C GLU A 1 16.75 3.35 2.97
N ARG A 2 16.93 4.64 2.71
CA ARG A 2 16.25 5.55 1.79
C ARG A 2 16.39 5.19 0.29
N GLU A 3 15.73 4.16 -0.18
CA GLU A 3 15.60 3.92 -1.64
C GLU A 3 14.53 4.81 -2.29
N GLY A 4 13.69 5.49 -1.49
CA GLY A 4 12.66 6.40 -2.00
C GLY A 4 13.19 7.68 -2.66
N ASP A 5 14.41 8.10 -2.35
CA ASP A 5 15.03 9.33 -2.90
C ASP A 5 15.47 9.17 -4.36
N GLU A 6 15.66 7.95 -4.87
CA GLU A 6 16.06 7.71 -6.27
C GLU A 6 14.88 7.80 -7.27
N CYS A 7 13.64 7.67 -6.81
CA CYS A 7 12.45 7.75 -7.68
C CYS A 7 12.02 9.19 -8.06
N GLY A 8 12.45 10.20 -7.31
CA GLY A 8 12.05 11.60 -7.52
C GLY A 8 12.97 12.41 -8.43
N GLY A 9 14.15 11.93 -8.76
CA GLY A 9 15.23 12.69 -9.40
C GLY A 9 15.75 12.17 -10.74
N GLY A 10 14.94 11.46 -11.55
CA GLY A 10 15.36 10.97 -12.88
C GLY A 10 16.19 9.68 -12.85
N GLY A 11 16.22 8.95 -11.75
CA GLY A 11 16.81 7.62 -11.63
C GLY A 11 16.03 6.56 -12.43
N LYS A 12 16.70 5.46 -12.78
CA LYS A 12 16.04 4.31 -13.42
C LYS A 12 15.09 3.67 -12.42
N LEU A 13 13.83 3.49 -12.82
CA LEU A 13 12.86 2.71 -12.06
C LEU A 13 13.39 1.31 -11.83
N LYS A 14 13.49 0.88 -10.56
CA LYS A 14 13.79 -0.51 -10.22
C LYS A 14 12.48 -1.29 -10.22
N ASP A 15 12.39 -2.35 -10.99
CA ASP A 15 11.17 -3.16 -11.13
C ASP A 15 10.76 -3.87 -9.84
N ASN A 16 11.71 -4.14 -8.96
CA ASN A 16 11.53 -4.89 -7.72
C ASN A 16 11.58 -4.03 -6.45
N SER A 17 11.85 -2.74 -6.56
CA SER A 17 11.90 -1.83 -5.41
C SER A 17 11.59 -0.40 -5.82
N ASN A 18 10.50 0.15 -5.31
CA ASN A 18 10.11 1.54 -5.49
C ASN A 18 9.06 1.93 -4.43
N ILE A 19 8.56 3.17 -4.47
CA ILE A 19 7.58 3.69 -3.51
C ILE A 19 6.22 2.94 -3.48
N GLN A 20 5.96 2.03 -4.41
CA GLN A 20 4.72 1.23 -4.47
C GLN A 20 4.86 -0.12 -3.80
N PHE A 21 6.08 -0.59 -3.54
CA PHE A 21 6.40 -1.89 -2.97
C PHE A 21 7.14 -1.75 -1.66
N GLY A 22 7.11 -2.81 -0.89
CA GLY A 22 7.80 -2.90 0.39
C GLY A 22 6.88 -2.67 1.58
N GLU A 23 7.46 -2.71 2.76
CA GLU A 23 6.74 -2.59 4.03
C GLU A 23 6.05 -1.23 4.15
N GLY A 24 4.74 -1.25 4.41
CA GLY A 24 3.90 -0.05 4.47
C GLY A 24 3.37 0.42 3.12
N GLY A 25 3.90 -0.08 2.00
CA GLY A 25 3.45 0.24 0.64
C GLY A 25 3.47 1.73 0.32
N ALA A 26 2.70 2.14 -0.68
CA ALA A 26 2.60 3.54 -1.10
C ALA A 26 2.08 4.48 0.01
N GLY A 27 1.35 3.97 1.01
CA GLY A 27 0.86 4.73 2.15
C GLY A 27 1.98 5.38 2.97
N THR A 28 3.13 4.72 3.08
CA THR A 28 4.31 5.22 3.81
C THR A 28 4.97 6.42 3.14
N PHE A 29 4.74 6.60 1.85
CA PHE A 29 5.31 7.69 1.03
C PHE A 29 4.27 8.71 0.56
N SER A 30 3.03 8.59 1.02
CA SER A 30 1.94 9.52 0.76
C SER A 30 1.40 10.09 2.08
N ASP A 31 0.35 10.89 2.06
CA ASP A 31 -0.25 11.48 3.27
C ASP A 31 -0.80 10.45 4.29
N GLY A 32 -0.66 9.14 4.04
CA GLY A 32 -1.16 8.11 4.92
C GLY A 32 -2.68 8.14 5.10
N LYS A 33 -3.42 8.47 4.04
CA LYS A 33 -4.89 8.53 4.05
C LYS A 33 -5.47 7.14 4.27
N LEU A 34 -6.37 7.02 5.25
CA LEU A 34 -7.03 5.78 5.63
C LEU A 34 -8.46 5.68 5.07
N ASN A 35 -8.68 6.21 3.88
CA ASN A 35 -9.99 6.20 3.24
C ASN A 35 -10.24 4.89 2.48
N THR A 36 -11.44 4.34 2.61
CA THR A 36 -11.89 3.19 1.85
C THR A 36 -13.30 3.43 1.29
N GLY A 37 -13.57 2.88 0.10
CA GLY A 37 -14.90 2.92 -0.53
C GLY A 37 -15.84 1.80 -0.09
N ILE A 38 -15.40 0.89 0.76
CA ILE A 38 -16.24 -0.22 1.26
C ILE A 38 -16.83 0.11 2.64
N LYS A 39 -17.97 -0.53 2.96
CA LYS A 39 -18.59 -0.49 4.29
C LYS A 39 -18.44 -1.88 4.92
N ASP A 40 -17.45 -2.05 5.76
CA ASP A 40 -17.16 -3.32 6.44
C ASP A 40 -16.83 -3.06 7.91
N GLY A 41 -17.40 -3.85 8.81
CA GLY A 41 -17.17 -3.70 10.26
C GLY A 41 -15.69 -3.90 10.66
N ARG A 42 -14.92 -4.65 9.88
CA ARG A 42 -13.49 -4.88 10.11
C ARG A 42 -12.62 -3.63 9.94
N ILE A 43 -13.15 -2.57 9.31
CA ILE A 43 -12.48 -1.27 9.22
C ILE A 43 -12.12 -0.76 10.61
N ARG A 44 -13.04 -0.88 11.58
CA ARG A 44 -12.77 -0.46 12.96
C ARG A 44 -11.63 -1.24 13.59
N THR A 45 -11.56 -2.55 13.36
CA THR A 45 -10.45 -3.39 13.86
C THR A 45 -9.11 -2.90 13.32
N VAL A 46 -9.03 -2.60 12.01
CA VAL A 46 -7.80 -2.06 11.39
C VAL A 46 -7.41 -0.72 12.02
N LEU A 47 -8.36 0.21 12.18
CA LEU A 47 -8.09 1.52 12.80
C LEU A 47 -7.65 1.39 14.26
N HIS A 48 -8.27 0.50 15.05
CA HIS A 48 -7.84 0.22 16.41
C HIS A 48 -6.41 -0.33 16.45
N THR A 49 -6.09 -1.30 15.60
CA THR A 49 -4.72 -1.82 15.50
C THR A 49 -3.72 -0.71 15.21
N PHE A 50 -4.02 0.20 14.28
CA PHE A 50 -3.13 1.33 14.01
C PHE A 50 -3.01 2.27 15.20
N ALA A 51 -4.10 2.56 15.90
CA ALA A 51 -4.08 3.42 17.08
C ALA A 51 -3.24 2.80 18.21
N GLU A 52 -3.40 1.50 18.48
CA GLU A 52 -2.63 0.72 19.46
C GLU A 52 -1.12 0.72 19.13
N HIS A 53 -0.77 0.78 17.84
CA HIS A 53 0.62 0.83 17.39
C HIS A 53 1.18 2.25 17.17
N GLY A 54 0.47 3.28 17.63
CA GLY A 54 1.01 4.64 17.70
C GLY A 54 0.46 5.66 16.69
N ALA A 55 -0.58 5.31 15.93
CA ALA A 55 -1.22 6.25 15.00
C ALA A 55 -2.04 7.36 15.71
N GLY A 56 -2.26 7.22 17.03
CA GLY A 56 -3.09 8.11 17.83
C GLY A 56 -4.59 7.84 17.67
N GLU A 57 -5.35 8.15 18.72
CA GLU A 57 -6.78 7.82 18.79
C GLU A 57 -7.66 8.64 17.82
N ARG A 58 -7.17 9.77 17.30
CA ARG A 58 -7.93 10.63 16.39
C ARG A 58 -8.44 9.88 15.16
N ILE A 59 -7.70 8.90 14.65
CA ILE A 59 -8.10 8.11 13.49
C ILE A 59 -9.38 7.29 13.72
N LEU A 60 -9.79 7.08 14.97
CA LEU A 60 -11.00 6.32 15.32
C LEU A 60 -12.30 7.10 15.14
N TYR A 61 -12.23 8.44 15.15
CA TYR A 61 -13.41 9.31 15.10
C TYR A 61 -13.34 10.41 14.02
N ASP A 62 -12.18 10.65 13.40
CA ASP A 62 -12.07 11.59 12.30
C ASP A 62 -12.85 11.09 11.07
N ALA A 63 -13.58 11.99 10.41
CA ALA A 63 -14.37 11.64 9.23
C ALA A 63 -13.51 11.23 8.01
N LYS A 64 -12.28 11.72 7.94
CA LYS A 64 -11.28 11.38 6.93
C LYS A 64 -9.93 11.14 7.62
N PRO A 65 -9.79 9.99 8.30
CA PRO A 65 -8.60 9.73 9.07
C PRO A 65 -7.37 9.63 8.17
N HIS A 66 -6.26 10.18 8.66
CA HIS A 66 -4.97 10.05 8.02
C HIS A 66 -3.88 9.92 9.09
N ILE A 67 -2.82 9.22 8.74
CA ILE A 67 -1.61 9.08 9.55
C ILE A 67 -0.49 9.77 8.76
N GLY A 68 0.20 10.75 9.34
CA GLY A 68 1.36 11.38 8.70
C GLY A 68 2.43 10.34 8.34
N THR A 69 3.17 10.58 7.27
CA THR A 69 4.21 9.65 6.79
C THR A 69 5.28 9.37 7.84
N ASP A 70 5.63 10.37 8.64
CA ASP A 70 6.57 10.28 9.77
C ASP A 70 6.07 9.34 10.88
N VAL A 71 4.78 9.34 11.15
CA VAL A 71 4.13 8.47 12.15
C VAL A 71 3.93 7.07 11.57
N LEU A 72 3.49 6.96 10.32
CA LEU A 72 3.14 5.67 9.70
C LEU A 72 4.31 4.70 9.65
N VAL A 73 5.53 5.18 9.40
CA VAL A 73 6.75 4.35 9.45
C VAL A 73 6.92 3.66 10.81
N ASN A 74 6.64 4.38 11.90
CA ASN A 74 6.74 3.84 13.24
C ASN A 74 5.61 2.86 13.56
N VAL A 75 4.39 3.14 13.10
CA VAL A 75 3.23 2.24 13.23
C VAL A 75 3.52 0.91 12.56
N VAL A 76 3.97 0.94 11.31
CA VAL A 76 4.29 -0.27 10.54
C VAL A 76 5.40 -1.08 11.21
N ARG A 77 6.45 -0.41 11.68
CA ARG A 77 7.52 -1.06 12.45
C ARG A 77 7.00 -1.71 13.73
N SER A 78 6.15 -1.01 14.47
CA SER A 78 5.56 -1.54 15.72
C SER A 78 4.72 -2.79 15.46
N ILE A 79 3.91 -2.78 14.39
CA ILE A 79 3.12 -3.95 13.97
C ILE A 79 4.03 -5.13 13.62
N ARG A 80 5.11 -4.89 12.88
CA ARG A 80 6.09 -5.93 12.54
C ARG A 80 6.71 -6.55 13.79
N GLU A 81 7.13 -5.72 14.75
CA GLU A 81 7.72 -6.24 15.99
C GLU A 81 6.70 -7.05 16.83
N GLU A 82 5.43 -6.65 16.81
CA GLU A 82 4.38 -7.42 17.46
C GLU A 82 4.13 -8.78 16.76
N ILE A 83 4.14 -8.83 15.43
CA ILE A 83 4.08 -10.08 14.68
C ILE A 83 5.19 -11.03 15.12
N LYS A 84 6.43 -10.54 15.19
CA LYS A 84 7.58 -11.35 15.63
C LYS A 84 7.45 -11.82 17.08
N LYS A 85 7.01 -10.94 17.96
CA LYS A 85 6.79 -11.25 19.38
C LYS A 85 5.72 -12.34 19.58
N LEU A 86 4.72 -12.38 18.69
CA LEU A 86 3.68 -13.41 18.68
C LEU A 86 4.13 -14.71 18.00
N GLY A 87 5.39 -14.82 17.57
CA GLY A 87 5.95 -16.01 16.94
C GLY A 87 5.78 -16.06 15.42
N GLY A 88 5.32 -14.97 14.80
CA GLY A 88 5.27 -14.84 13.35
C GLY A 88 6.63 -14.43 12.76
N GLU A 89 6.77 -14.62 11.46
CA GLU A 89 7.97 -14.25 10.72
C GLU A 89 7.67 -13.14 9.71
N VAL A 90 8.62 -12.24 9.50
CA VAL A 90 8.58 -11.23 8.43
C VAL A 90 9.88 -11.33 7.67
N LEU A 91 9.79 -11.77 6.44
CA LEU A 91 10.93 -12.07 5.57
C LEU A 91 11.05 -10.96 4.52
N PHE A 92 12.10 -10.16 4.61
CA PHE A 92 12.46 -9.15 3.61
C PHE A 92 13.25 -9.77 2.46
N GLU A 93 13.21 -9.14 1.29
CA GLU A 93 13.88 -9.60 0.08
C GLU A 93 13.42 -11.02 -0.36
N HIS A 94 12.25 -11.43 0.09
CA HIS A 94 11.61 -12.69 -0.25
C HIS A 94 10.42 -12.43 -1.17
N ARG A 95 10.51 -12.85 -2.42
CA ARG A 95 9.46 -12.67 -3.42
C ARG A 95 8.80 -13.98 -3.76
N VAL A 96 7.48 -14.07 -3.58
CA VAL A 96 6.71 -15.22 -4.05
C VAL A 96 6.75 -15.23 -5.58
N THR A 97 7.29 -16.30 -6.15
CA THR A 97 7.45 -16.51 -7.59
C THR A 97 6.48 -17.52 -8.15
N ASP A 98 5.98 -18.43 -7.30
CA ASP A 98 5.04 -19.46 -7.70
C ASP A 98 4.17 -19.94 -6.53
N ILE A 99 3.11 -20.67 -6.85
CA ILE A 99 2.23 -21.37 -5.89
C ILE A 99 2.15 -22.84 -6.25
N GLU A 100 2.15 -23.71 -5.25
CA GLU A 100 2.00 -25.15 -5.43
C GLU A 100 0.56 -25.59 -5.18
N ILE A 101 -0.06 -26.17 -6.21
CA ILE A 101 -1.44 -26.66 -6.15
C ILE A 101 -1.45 -28.11 -6.56
N HIS A 102 -1.92 -29.00 -5.66
CA HIS A 102 -2.14 -30.41 -5.93
C HIS A 102 -3.63 -30.74 -5.80
N ASN A 103 -4.21 -31.31 -6.84
CA ASN A 103 -5.63 -31.70 -6.88
C ASN A 103 -6.59 -30.56 -6.50
N GLY A 104 -6.29 -29.30 -6.93
CA GLY A 104 -7.10 -28.13 -6.65
C GLY A 104 -6.92 -27.54 -5.24
N THR A 105 -5.97 -28.07 -4.45
CA THR A 105 -5.67 -27.58 -3.09
C THR A 105 -4.30 -26.93 -3.07
N LEU A 106 -4.20 -25.75 -2.46
CA LEU A 106 -2.93 -25.09 -2.21
C LEU A 106 -2.12 -25.91 -1.20
N CYS A 107 -0.87 -26.18 -1.52
CA CYS A 107 0.06 -26.94 -0.68
C CYS A 107 1.27 -26.10 -0.25
N GLY A 108 1.64 -25.08 -1.02
CA GLY A 108 2.80 -24.29 -0.71
C GLY A 108 2.98 -23.08 -1.62
N VAL A 109 4.05 -22.36 -1.36
CA VAL A 109 4.52 -21.25 -2.17
C VAL A 109 6.01 -21.39 -2.45
N VAL A 110 6.42 -20.98 -3.65
CA VAL A 110 7.83 -20.87 -4.04
C VAL A 110 8.26 -19.44 -3.90
N VAL A 111 9.38 -19.22 -3.27
CA VAL A 111 9.89 -17.89 -2.92
C VAL A 111 11.34 -17.77 -3.39
N SER A 112 11.61 -16.72 -4.14
CA SER A 112 12.98 -16.31 -4.47
C SER A 112 13.53 -15.38 -3.38
N ALA A 113 14.66 -15.75 -2.80
CA ALA A 113 15.36 -15.02 -1.77
C ALA A 113 16.83 -14.79 -2.16
N PRO A 114 17.61 -13.95 -1.44
CA PRO A 114 19.01 -13.67 -1.76
C PRO A 114 19.93 -14.89 -1.77
N ASP A 115 19.58 -15.90 -0.98
CA ASP A 115 20.33 -17.16 -0.83
C ASP A 115 19.82 -18.28 -1.75
N GLY A 116 18.77 -18.04 -2.52
CA GLY A 116 18.22 -18.98 -3.48
C GLY A 116 16.70 -19.08 -3.47
N GLU A 117 16.22 -20.18 -4.01
CA GLU A 117 14.78 -20.49 -4.04
C GLU A 117 14.41 -21.36 -2.85
N HIS A 118 13.31 -21.02 -2.20
CA HIS A 118 12.74 -21.73 -1.05
C HIS A 118 11.30 -22.12 -1.31
N CYS A 119 10.89 -23.27 -0.77
CA CYS A 119 9.49 -23.70 -0.75
C CYS A 119 8.98 -23.62 0.69
N PHE A 120 7.82 -23.00 0.87
CA PHE A 120 7.13 -22.93 2.15
C PHE A 120 5.79 -23.64 2.06
N ASP A 121 5.60 -24.68 2.86
CA ASP A 121 4.33 -25.36 2.95
C ASP A 121 3.27 -24.46 3.57
N CYS A 122 2.13 -24.32 2.92
CA CYS A 122 0.99 -23.58 3.46
C CYS A 122 -0.34 -24.06 2.88
N GLU A 123 -1.35 -24.12 3.73
CA GLU A 123 -2.73 -24.45 3.33
C GLU A 123 -3.55 -23.22 2.96
N ARG A 124 -3.08 -22.04 3.33
CA ARG A 124 -3.77 -20.75 3.13
C ARG A 124 -2.78 -19.68 2.79
N LEU A 125 -3.08 -18.92 1.74
CA LEU A 125 -2.27 -17.81 1.26
C LEU A 125 -3.12 -16.55 1.16
N ILE A 126 -2.66 -15.45 1.75
CA ILE A 126 -3.25 -14.13 1.58
C ILE A 126 -2.38 -13.34 0.61
N LEU A 127 -2.92 -13.04 -0.57
CA LEU A 127 -2.26 -12.22 -1.57
C LEU A 127 -2.61 -10.75 -1.36
N ALA A 128 -1.65 -9.96 -0.92
CA ALA A 128 -1.80 -8.53 -0.67
C ALA A 128 -0.74 -7.72 -1.45
N VAL A 129 -0.51 -8.10 -2.71
CA VAL A 129 0.59 -7.65 -3.58
C VAL A 129 0.38 -6.28 -4.23
N GLY A 130 -0.78 -5.66 -4.02
CA GLY A 130 -1.15 -4.40 -4.68
C GLY A 130 -1.48 -4.58 -6.16
N HIS A 131 -1.78 -3.46 -6.84
CA HIS A 131 -2.27 -3.48 -8.23
C HIS A 131 -1.17 -3.56 -9.29
N SER A 132 0.09 -3.35 -8.92
CA SER A 132 1.21 -3.25 -9.87
C SER A 132 2.04 -4.52 -9.99
N ALA A 133 1.74 -5.56 -9.22
CA ALA A 133 2.44 -6.85 -9.23
C ALA A 133 2.03 -7.71 -10.45
N ARG A 134 2.38 -7.26 -11.66
CA ARG A 134 1.97 -7.88 -12.92
C ARG A 134 2.52 -9.30 -13.09
N ASP A 135 3.73 -9.52 -12.65
CA ASP A 135 4.40 -10.83 -12.60
C ASP A 135 3.58 -11.84 -11.77
N THR A 136 3.14 -11.46 -10.58
CA THR A 136 2.28 -12.29 -9.73
C THR A 136 0.94 -12.59 -10.42
N PHE A 137 0.30 -11.61 -11.05
CA PHE A 137 -0.97 -11.85 -11.76
C PHE A 137 -0.78 -12.78 -12.97
N THR A 138 0.33 -12.67 -13.68
CA THR A 138 0.65 -13.57 -14.79
C THR A 138 0.82 -15.00 -14.28
N MET A 139 1.62 -15.20 -13.23
CA MET A 139 1.85 -16.49 -12.58
C MET A 139 0.52 -17.11 -12.11
N LEU A 140 -0.33 -16.38 -11.41
CA LEU A 140 -1.63 -16.86 -10.93
C LEU A 140 -2.52 -17.33 -12.08
N LYS A 141 -2.54 -16.60 -13.20
CA LYS A 141 -3.28 -16.97 -14.41
C LYS A 141 -2.74 -18.24 -15.03
N GLU A 142 -1.43 -18.40 -15.10
CA GLU A 142 -0.76 -19.60 -15.62
C GLU A 142 -1.03 -20.84 -14.75
N ARG A 143 -1.21 -20.64 -13.45
CA ARG A 143 -1.62 -21.67 -12.48
C ARG A 143 -3.13 -21.97 -12.50
N GLY A 144 -3.90 -21.33 -13.38
CA GLY A 144 -5.33 -21.59 -13.56
C GLY A 144 -6.22 -20.92 -12.53
N ILE A 145 -5.71 -19.95 -11.77
CA ILE A 145 -6.55 -19.16 -10.87
C ILE A 145 -7.44 -18.25 -11.71
N GLU A 146 -8.75 -18.32 -11.46
CA GLU A 146 -9.73 -17.51 -12.16
C GLU A 146 -9.53 -16.02 -11.81
N MET A 147 -9.43 -15.20 -12.84
CA MET A 147 -9.27 -13.75 -12.70
C MET A 147 -10.27 -13.02 -13.59
N GLN A 148 -10.90 -12.01 -13.03
CA GLN A 148 -11.87 -11.19 -13.75
C GLN A 148 -11.33 -9.76 -13.91
N PRO A 149 -11.48 -9.14 -15.11
CA PRO A 149 -11.13 -7.74 -15.30
C PRO A 149 -12.06 -6.86 -14.47
N LYS A 150 -11.46 -5.89 -13.78
CA LYS A 150 -12.20 -4.90 -12.99
C LYS A 150 -11.98 -3.50 -13.57
N PRO A 151 -13.02 -2.71 -13.83
CA PRO A 151 -12.85 -1.32 -14.25
C PRO A 151 -12.15 -0.50 -13.16
N PHE A 152 -11.33 0.43 -13.58
CA PHE A 152 -10.64 1.37 -12.69
C PHE A 152 -10.68 2.79 -13.28
N ALA A 153 -10.52 3.79 -12.40
CA ALA A 153 -10.46 5.18 -12.83
C ALA A 153 -9.08 5.52 -13.40
N VAL A 154 -9.07 6.16 -14.56
CA VAL A 154 -7.85 6.70 -15.19
C VAL A 154 -7.99 8.21 -15.24
N GLY A 155 -6.92 8.93 -14.90
CA GLY A 155 -6.88 10.37 -14.97
C GLY A 155 -5.46 10.88 -15.10
N ALA A 156 -5.32 12.13 -15.51
CA ALA A 156 -4.07 12.85 -15.52
C ALA A 156 -4.02 13.84 -14.34
N ARG A 157 -2.85 14.00 -13.76
CA ARG A 157 -2.59 15.10 -12.84
C ARG A 157 -2.31 16.35 -13.67
N ILE A 158 -3.04 17.41 -13.40
CA ILE A 158 -2.85 18.71 -14.04
C ILE A 158 -2.41 19.68 -12.94
N GLU A 159 -1.35 20.44 -13.19
CA GLU A 159 -0.87 21.47 -12.29
C GLU A 159 -1.20 22.84 -12.87
N HIS A 160 -1.69 23.73 -12.00
CA HIS A 160 -2.00 25.11 -12.32
C HIS A 160 -1.42 26.04 -11.27
N PRO A 161 -1.08 27.30 -11.64
CA PRO A 161 -0.85 28.33 -10.63
C PRO A 161 -2.09 28.51 -9.76
N GLN A 162 -1.92 28.57 -8.44
CA GLN A 162 -3.04 28.72 -7.50
C GLN A 162 -3.96 29.89 -7.84
N ALA A 163 -3.37 31.01 -8.26
CA ALA A 163 -4.13 32.20 -8.66
C ALA A 163 -5.14 31.94 -9.78
N LEU A 164 -4.83 31.05 -10.72
CA LEU A 164 -5.74 30.69 -11.80
C LEU A 164 -6.98 29.96 -11.25
N ILE A 165 -6.75 29.03 -10.31
CA ILE A 165 -7.83 28.29 -9.66
C ILE A 165 -8.67 29.23 -8.80
N ASP A 166 -8.03 30.10 -8.01
CA ASP A 166 -8.72 31.07 -7.14
C ASP A 166 -9.60 32.03 -7.96
N ILE A 167 -9.11 32.54 -9.08
CA ILE A 167 -9.90 33.39 -9.98
C ILE A 167 -11.09 32.63 -10.57
N ALA A 168 -10.89 31.37 -10.99
CA ALA A 168 -11.95 30.54 -11.55
C ALA A 168 -13.04 30.22 -10.53
N GLN A 169 -12.68 29.99 -9.25
CA GLN A 169 -13.60 29.62 -8.18
C GLN A 169 -14.26 30.83 -7.51
N TYR A 170 -13.50 31.88 -7.24
CA TYR A 170 -13.94 33.03 -6.43
C TYR A 170 -14.16 34.31 -7.24
N GLY A 171 -13.77 34.36 -8.51
CA GLY A 171 -13.94 35.50 -9.37
C GLY A 171 -13.35 36.77 -8.77
N LYS A 172 -14.19 37.83 -8.62
CA LYS A 172 -13.78 39.10 -8.02
C LYS A 172 -13.33 39.03 -6.55
N PHE A 173 -13.60 37.94 -5.87
CA PHE A 173 -13.19 37.73 -4.48
C PHE A 173 -11.85 37.00 -4.36
N ALA A 174 -11.24 36.60 -5.48
CA ALA A 174 -9.90 36.02 -5.47
C ALA A 174 -8.90 36.99 -4.85
N GLY A 175 -8.04 36.52 -3.95
CA GLY A 175 -7.09 37.35 -3.22
C GLY A 175 -7.60 37.97 -1.93
N HIS A 176 -8.88 37.90 -1.59
CA HIS A 176 -9.35 38.16 -0.24
C HIS A 176 -8.94 37.03 0.71
N LYS A 177 -8.82 37.34 2.05
CA LYS A 177 -8.40 36.36 3.09
C LYS A 177 -9.38 35.19 3.28
N ALA A 178 -9.86 34.60 2.18
CA ALA A 178 -10.59 33.35 2.21
C ALA A 178 -9.60 32.17 2.04
N PRO A 179 -9.91 30.99 2.58
CA PRO A 179 -9.09 29.80 2.27
C PRO A 179 -9.02 29.61 0.75
N GLY A 180 -7.82 29.36 0.23
CA GLY A 180 -7.61 29.07 -1.19
C GLY A 180 -8.49 27.91 -1.67
N ALA A 181 -8.79 27.87 -2.96
CA ALA A 181 -9.51 26.72 -3.55
C ALA A 181 -8.64 25.46 -3.44
N ALA A 182 -9.24 24.39 -2.93
CA ALA A 182 -8.60 23.09 -2.78
C ALA A 182 -8.59 22.30 -4.09
#